data_e850640f33fb051e60d121c03315d68a
#
_entry.id   e850640f33fb051e60d121c03315d68a
#
_cell.length_a   1.000
_cell.length_b   1.000
_cell.length_c   1.000
_cell.angle_alpha   90.00
_cell.angle_beta   90.00
_cell.angle_gamma   90.00
#
_symmetry.space_group_name_H-M   'P 1'
#
loop_
_entity.id
_entity.type
_entity.pdbx_description
1 polymer ?
#
loop_
_entity_poly.entity_id
_entity_poly.type
_entity_poly.pdbx_seq_one_letter_code
_entity_poly.pdbx_strand_id
1 'polypeptide(L)'
;SLWLGEKDWQQLVILRRLVADLCFPVKVQGVATVREADGLAMSSRNLYLTSAERHQAATLPAALRAADATTPLDITRSRLSAAGLEVEYVERVDPITLQPCGSETAISLLAAAVRCGTTRLIDHVFLMTRQPLVAIDGPAGAGKSTVTRAFAERMGLIYLDTGAMYRSVTWLVQKSGVDPTDAAAIEPLLQSLDLQLRSLPGSGQQVLVNGEDVSEAIRSPEVTGSVSVVAAHRCVRQALTAQQKAMGAKGGLVAEGRDIGTAVFPDADLKVFLTATVGERARRRALDLEQRGFPVPERSELESQIAERDH
;
A
#
# COMPACT_ATOMS: atom_id res chain seq x y z
N SER A 1 6.83 -3.88 -23.45
CA SER A 1 7.18 -4.28 -22.05
C SER A 1 7.93 -5.59 -22.05
N LEU A 2 8.88 -5.73 -21.14
CA LEU A 2 9.60 -6.97 -20.86
C LEU A 2 9.12 -7.50 -19.50
N TRP A 3 8.68 -8.76 -19.44
CA TRP A 3 8.18 -9.41 -18.24
C TRP A 3 9.19 -10.47 -17.79
N LEU A 4 9.60 -10.42 -16.50
CA LEU A 4 10.62 -11.31 -15.93
C LEU A 4 10.12 -11.84 -14.59
N GLY A 5 10.39 -13.13 -14.31
CA GLY A 5 10.10 -13.70 -12.99
C GLY A 5 10.97 -13.09 -11.90
N GLU A 6 10.36 -12.69 -10.79
CA GLU A 6 11.06 -12.13 -9.63
C GLU A 6 11.97 -13.14 -8.93
N LYS A 7 11.79 -14.44 -9.20
CA LYS A 7 12.67 -15.48 -8.65
C LYS A 7 14.15 -15.18 -8.90
N ASP A 8 14.49 -14.73 -10.11
CA ASP A 8 15.82 -14.33 -10.50
C ASP A 8 16.02 -12.82 -10.28
N TRP A 9 15.88 -12.37 -9.03
CA TRP A 9 15.84 -10.94 -8.65
C TRP A 9 17.06 -10.16 -9.15
N GLN A 10 18.25 -10.73 -9.01
CA GLN A 10 19.47 -10.09 -9.54
C GLN A 10 19.38 -9.79 -11.03
N GLN A 11 18.88 -10.74 -11.83
CA GLN A 11 18.67 -10.52 -13.27
C GLN A 11 17.68 -9.39 -13.52
N LEU A 12 16.57 -9.38 -12.79
CA LEU A 12 15.54 -8.34 -12.92
C LEU A 12 16.11 -6.94 -12.63
N VAL A 13 16.88 -6.79 -11.54
CA VAL A 13 17.50 -5.51 -11.16
C VAL A 13 18.52 -5.06 -12.20
N ILE A 14 19.39 -5.97 -12.66
CA ILE A 14 20.40 -5.66 -13.68
C ILE A 14 19.73 -5.21 -14.98
N LEU A 15 18.67 -5.89 -15.42
CA LEU A 15 17.98 -5.52 -16.66
C LEU A 15 17.19 -4.20 -16.51
N ARG A 16 16.60 -3.92 -15.33
CA ARG A 16 16.01 -2.61 -15.05
C ARG A 16 17.04 -1.49 -15.16
N ARG A 17 18.23 -1.70 -14.59
CA ARG A 17 19.31 -0.74 -14.62
C ARG A 17 19.83 -0.53 -16.05
N LEU A 18 20.06 -1.62 -16.78
CA LEU A 18 20.51 -1.58 -18.17
C LEU A 18 19.53 -0.80 -19.08
N VAL A 19 18.22 -1.06 -18.93
CA VAL A 19 17.18 -0.34 -19.68
C VAL A 19 17.18 1.15 -19.36
N ALA A 20 17.37 1.50 -18.08
CA ALA A 20 17.44 2.90 -17.65
C ALA A 20 18.70 3.60 -18.17
N ASP A 21 19.87 2.99 -18.01
CA ASP A 21 21.16 3.57 -18.38
C ASP A 21 21.31 3.75 -19.91
N LEU A 22 20.71 2.84 -20.68
CA LEU A 22 20.72 2.91 -22.15
C LEU A 22 19.50 3.63 -22.74
N CYS A 23 18.63 4.20 -21.90
CA CYS A 23 17.43 4.92 -22.31
C CYS A 23 16.53 4.11 -23.28
N PHE A 24 16.45 2.79 -23.12
CA PHE A 24 15.58 1.98 -23.96
C PHE A 24 14.08 2.28 -23.65
N PRO A 25 13.22 2.43 -24.67
CA PRO A 25 11.81 2.68 -24.50
C PRO A 25 11.04 1.39 -24.10
N VAL A 26 11.58 0.65 -23.13
CA VAL A 26 11.04 -0.63 -22.64
C VAL A 26 10.77 -0.54 -21.14
N LYS A 27 9.56 -0.92 -20.73
CA LYS A 27 9.23 -1.06 -19.32
C LYS A 27 9.51 -2.50 -18.87
N VAL A 28 10.42 -2.67 -17.91
CA VAL A 28 10.74 -3.96 -17.30
C VAL A 28 9.84 -4.19 -16.09
N GLN A 29 9.03 -5.25 -16.15
CA GLN A 29 8.09 -5.62 -15.11
C GLN A 29 8.47 -6.94 -14.46
N GLY A 30 8.44 -7.00 -13.12
CA GLY A 30 8.57 -8.23 -12.37
C GLY A 30 7.23 -8.98 -12.33
N VAL A 31 7.31 -10.30 -12.37
CA VAL A 31 6.18 -11.21 -12.13
C VAL A 31 6.49 -12.00 -10.87
N ALA A 32 5.60 -11.95 -9.91
CA ALA A 32 5.76 -12.62 -8.62
C ALA A 32 6.10 -14.11 -8.79
N THR A 33 7.01 -14.60 -7.96
CA THR A 33 7.44 -15.99 -7.99
C THR A 33 6.28 -16.92 -7.72
N VAL A 34 5.91 -17.73 -8.71
CA VAL A 34 4.93 -18.80 -8.54
C VAL A 34 5.57 -19.95 -7.74
N ARG A 35 4.83 -20.49 -6.79
CA ARG A 35 5.31 -21.55 -5.91
C ARG A 35 4.47 -22.80 -6.03
N GLU A 36 5.09 -23.94 -5.84
CA GLU A 36 4.42 -25.21 -5.73
C GLU A 36 3.77 -25.39 -4.35
N ALA A 37 2.98 -26.44 -4.15
CA ALA A 37 2.21 -26.65 -2.92
C ALA A 37 3.08 -26.73 -1.64
N ASP A 38 4.32 -27.20 -1.75
CA ASP A 38 5.31 -27.26 -0.67
C ASP A 38 6.07 -25.92 -0.45
N GLY A 39 5.71 -24.88 -1.21
CA GLY A 39 6.31 -23.56 -1.14
C GLY A 39 7.55 -23.38 -2.00
N LEU A 40 8.10 -24.42 -2.61
CA LEU A 40 9.27 -24.32 -3.48
C LEU A 40 8.95 -23.47 -4.71
N ALA A 41 9.86 -22.55 -5.06
CA ALA A 41 9.70 -21.71 -6.25
C ALA A 41 9.68 -22.59 -7.50
N MET A 42 8.69 -22.42 -8.39
CA MET A 42 8.58 -23.17 -9.63
C MET A 42 9.85 -23.02 -10.48
N SER A 43 10.37 -24.15 -10.93
CA SER A 43 11.55 -24.22 -11.78
C SER A 43 11.58 -25.53 -12.55
N SER A 44 12.05 -25.50 -13.79
CA SER A 44 12.36 -26.73 -14.55
C SER A 44 13.40 -27.61 -13.84
N ARG A 45 14.26 -27.01 -13.01
CA ARG A 45 15.27 -27.72 -12.22
C ARG A 45 14.63 -28.61 -11.14
N ASN A 46 13.42 -28.32 -10.71
CA ASN A 46 12.71 -29.14 -9.72
C ASN A 46 12.41 -30.56 -10.24
N LEU A 47 12.37 -30.75 -11.56
CA LEU A 47 12.17 -32.04 -12.20
C LEU A 47 13.35 -33.03 -12.01
N TYR A 48 14.52 -32.52 -11.66
CA TYR A 48 15.72 -33.34 -11.43
C TYR A 48 15.85 -33.81 -9.98
N LEU A 49 14.98 -33.36 -9.08
CA LEU A 49 14.99 -33.74 -7.68
C LEU A 49 14.31 -35.09 -7.48
N THR A 50 14.97 -36.00 -6.79
CA THR A 50 14.33 -37.20 -6.24
C THR A 50 13.32 -36.80 -5.15
N SER A 51 12.44 -37.74 -4.74
CA SER A 51 11.46 -37.47 -3.68
C SER A 51 12.12 -37.05 -2.35
N ALA A 52 13.27 -37.64 -2.01
CA ALA A 52 14.03 -37.25 -0.81
C ALA A 52 14.63 -35.84 -0.95
N GLU A 53 15.29 -35.56 -2.07
CA GLU A 53 15.85 -34.24 -2.37
C GLU A 53 14.75 -33.17 -2.45
N ARG A 54 13.56 -33.52 -2.94
CA ARG A 54 12.41 -32.64 -2.96
C ARG A 54 12.00 -32.20 -1.55
N HIS A 55 11.97 -33.13 -0.62
CA HIS A 55 11.68 -32.84 0.80
C HIS A 55 12.73 -31.91 1.41
N GLN A 56 14.00 -32.16 1.11
CA GLN A 56 15.10 -31.30 1.55
C GLN A 56 15.00 -29.89 0.93
N ALA A 57 14.73 -29.81 -0.38
CA ALA A 57 14.62 -28.56 -1.13
C ALA A 57 13.50 -27.64 -0.58
N ALA A 58 12.38 -28.20 -0.10
CA ALA A 58 11.28 -27.43 0.50
C ALA A 58 11.69 -26.68 1.79
N THR A 59 12.83 -27.05 2.39
CA THR A 59 13.39 -26.32 3.54
C THR A 59 13.94 -24.93 3.13
N LEU A 60 14.35 -24.75 1.86
CA LEU A 60 14.88 -23.46 1.40
C LEU A 60 13.84 -22.32 1.56
N PRO A 61 12.65 -22.36 0.96
CA PRO A 61 11.64 -21.32 1.17
C PRO A 61 11.16 -21.26 2.62
N ALA A 62 11.10 -22.36 3.34
CA ALA A 62 10.70 -22.40 4.74
C ALA A 62 11.69 -21.66 5.65
N ALA A 63 13.00 -21.90 5.47
CA ALA A 63 14.05 -21.24 6.24
C ALA A 63 14.10 -19.73 5.97
N LEU A 64 13.93 -19.32 4.70
CA LEU A 64 13.91 -17.89 4.33
C LEU A 64 12.70 -17.18 4.91
N ARG A 65 11.50 -17.76 4.85
CA ARG A 65 10.27 -17.18 5.41
C ARG A 65 10.25 -17.14 6.95
N ALA A 66 11.00 -18.01 7.60
CA ALA A 66 11.14 -18.01 9.06
C ALA A 66 12.15 -16.99 9.58
N ALA A 67 12.85 -16.28 8.69
CA ALA A 67 13.74 -15.18 9.03
C ALA A 67 12.97 -13.86 9.04
N ASP A 68 13.36 -12.98 9.95
CA ASP A 68 12.97 -11.58 10.01
C ASP A 68 14.20 -10.66 9.83
N ALA A 69 13.96 -9.34 9.88
CA ALA A 69 15.03 -8.36 9.69
C ALA A 69 16.16 -8.47 10.76
N THR A 70 15.86 -9.03 11.93
CA THR A 70 16.82 -9.17 13.04
C THR A 70 17.52 -10.53 13.06
N THR A 71 17.02 -11.50 12.28
CA THR A 71 17.57 -12.87 12.26
C THR A 71 18.99 -12.87 11.70
N PRO A 72 19.99 -13.36 12.47
CA PRO A 72 21.35 -13.52 11.96
C PRO A 72 21.41 -14.48 10.77
N LEU A 73 22.23 -14.17 9.79
CA LEU A 73 22.37 -14.98 8.56
C LEU A 73 22.82 -16.42 8.86
N ASP A 74 23.64 -16.61 9.89
CA ASP A 74 24.14 -17.93 10.31
C ASP A 74 23.03 -18.85 10.81
N ILE A 75 21.94 -18.33 11.36
CA ILE A 75 20.78 -19.13 11.75
C ILE A 75 20.11 -19.71 10.51
N THR A 76 19.90 -18.89 9.49
CA THR A 76 19.31 -19.35 8.21
C THR A 76 20.24 -20.35 7.53
N ARG A 77 21.54 -20.06 7.48
CA ARG A 77 22.57 -20.97 6.95
C ARG A 77 22.57 -22.32 7.67
N SER A 78 22.56 -22.32 9.00
CA SER A 78 22.55 -23.54 9.83
C SER A 78 21.28 -24.36 9.61
N ARG A 79 20.10 -23.73 9.47
CA ARG A 79 18.85 -24.44 9.16
C ARG A 79 18.92 -25.16 7.81
N LEU A 80 19.46 -24.51 6.80
CA LEU A 80 19.62 -25.08 5.46
C LEU A 80 20.61 -26.26 5.48
N SER A 81 21.76 -26.09 6.13
CA SER A 81 22.78 -27.15 6.27
C SER A 81 22.25 -28.35 7.06
N ALA A 82 21.51 -28.12 8.15
CA ALA A 82 20.89 -29.18 8.94
C ALA A 82 19.87 -30.03 8.16
N ALA A 83 19.26 -29.45 7.13
CA ALA A 83 18.37 -30.17 6.20
C ALA A 83 19.13 -30.96 5.12
N GLY A 84 20.47 -30.98 5.15
CA GLY A 84 21.31 -31.67 4.17
C GLY A 84 21.52 -30.89 2.86
N LEU A 85 21.25 -29.58 2.85
CA LEU A 85 21.53 -28.71 1.70
C LEU A 85 22.95 -28.18 1.78
N GLU A 86 23.70 -28.22 0.68
CA GLU A 86 24.98 -27.55 0.55
C GLU A 86 24.73 -26.07 0.28
N VAL A 87 25.08 -25.19 1.24
CA VAL A 87 24.82 -23.76 1.16
C VAL A 87 25.95 -23.04 0.44
N GLU A 88 25.69 -22.53 -0.77
CA GLU A 88 26.63 -21.70 -1.51
C GLU A 88 26.72 -20.29 -0.89
N TYR A 89 25.55 -19.64 -0.68
CA TYR A 89 25.48 -18.37 0.04
C TYR A 89 24.13 -18.20 0.75
N VAL A 90 24.14 -17.40 1.80
CA VAL A 90 22.99 -16.72 2.39
C VAL A 90 23.42 -15.29 2.60
N GLU A 91 22.78 -14.34 1.94
CA GLU A 91 23.19 -12.94 1.94
C GLU A 91 21.99 -12.03 2.15
N ARG A 92 22.23 -10.92 2.86
CA ARG A 92 21.28 -9.81 2.99
C ARG A 92 21.81 -8.63 2.18
N VAL A 93 21.01 -8.16 1.22
CA VAL A 93 21.39 -7.09 0.32
C VAL A 93 20.27 -6.07 0.18
N ASP A 94 20.64 -4.86 -0.18
CA ASP A 94 19.68 -3.85 -0.64
C ASP A 94 19.02 -4.35 -1.93
N PRO A 95 17.68 -4.35 -2.03
CA PRO A 95 16.99 -4.94 -3.16
C PRO A 95 17.18 -4.20 -4.49
N ILE A 96 17.64 -2.95 -4.46
CA ILE A 96 17.82 -2.11 -5.65
C ILE A 96 19.29 -2.12 -6.11
N THR A 97 20.22 -1.93 -5.17
CA THR A 97 21.65 -1.82 -5.48
C THR A 97 22.37 -3.16 -5.44
N LEU A 98 21.78 -4.17 -4.81
CA LEU A 98 22.36 -5.49 -4.53
C LEU A 98 23.63 -5.44 -3.66
N GLN A 99 23.89 -4.31 -3.01
CA GLN A 99 25.00 -4.19 -2.07
C GLN A 99 24.64 -4.83 -0.73
N PRO A 100 25.59 -5.46 -0.04
CA PRO A 100 25.38 -5.96 1.31
C PRO A 100 24.82 -4.86 2.23
N CYS A 101 23.84 -5.19 3.05
CA CYS A 101 23.23 -4.26 3.99
C CYS A 101 22.99 -4.92 5.36
N GLY A 102 22.85 -4.08 6.40
CA GLY A 102 22.63 -4.51 7.76
C GLY A 102 21.15 -4.77 8.08
N SER A 103 20.92 -5.19 9.33
CA SER A 103 19.57 -5.44 9.86
C SER A 103 18.76 -4.17 10.09
N GLU A 104 19.39 -3.01 10.10
CA GLU A 104 18.78 -1.69 10.25
C GLU A 104 18.13 -1.17 8.95
N THR A 105 18.44 -1.79 7.81
CA THR A 105 17.90 -1.37 6.52
C THR A 105 16.39 -1.59 6.46
N ALA A 106 15.64 -0.56 6.11
CA ALA A 106 14.17 -0.56 6.16
C ALA A 106 13.56 -1.72 5.34
N ILE A 107 14.09 -1.98 4.15
CA ILE A 107 13.73 -3.13 3.31
C ILE A 107 15.03 -3.77 2.82
N SER A 108 15.19 -5.04 3.04
CA SER A 108 16.32 -5.83 2.55
C SER A 108 15.83 -7.08 1.84
N LEU A 109 16.68 -7.63 0.98
CA LEU A 109 16.48 -8.91 0.31
C LEU A 109 17.38 -9.95 0.99
N LEU A 110 16.78 -10.97 1.60
CA LEU A 110 17.49 -12.15 2.06
C LEU A 110 17.46 -13.18 0.94
N ALA A 111 18.61 -13.40 0.32
CA ALA A 111 18.78 -14.33 -0.79
C ALA A 111 19.63 -15.52 -0.39
N ALA A 112 19.30 -16.69 -0.89
CA ALA A 112 20.09 -17.89 -0.69
C ALA A 112 20.23 -18.69 -1.99
N ALA A 113 21.41 -19.33 -2.14
CA ALA A 113 21.64 -20.38 -3.12
C ALA A 113 22.13 -21.63 -2.39
N VAL A 114 21.58 -22.76 -2.78
CA VAL A 114 21.91 -24.07 -2.22
C VAL A 114 22.05 -25.11 -3.33
N ARG A 115 22.81 -26.16 -3.05
CA ARG A 115 22.78 -27.39 -3.84
C ARG A 115 22.03 -28.47 -3.07
N CYS A 116 21.14 -29.13 -3.78
CA CYS A 116 20.44 -30.33 -3.32
C CYS A 116 20.78 -31.43 -4.30
N GLY A 117 21.65 -32.36 -3.88
CA GLY A 117 22.31 -33.27 -4.80
C GLY A 117 23.07 -32.49 -5.89
N THR A 118 22.78 -32.76 -7.14
CA THR A 118 23.36 -32.07 -8.30
C THR A 118 22.63 -30.77 -8.68
N THR A 119 21.46 -30.53 -8.08
CA THR A 119 20.57 -29.43 -8.47
C THR A 119 20.85 -28.16 -7.67
N ARG A 120 21.18 -27.09 -8.38
CA ARG A 120 21.32 -25.75 -7.79
C ARG A 120 19.96 -25.04 -7.71
N LEU A 121 19.57 -24.62 -6.50
CA LEU A 121 18.33 -23.92 -6.22
C LEU A 121 18.63 -22.53 -5.66
N ILE A 122 17.83 -21.57 -6.05
CA ILE A 122 17.87 -20.21 -5.50
C ILE A 122 16.48 -19.78 -5.06
N ASP A 123 16.43 -18.98 -4.00
CA ASP A 123 15.19 -18.32 -3.56
C ASP A 123 15.55 -17.08 -2.74
N HIS A 124 14.55 -16.23 -2.49
CA HIS A 124 14.71 -15.05 -1.66
C HIS A 124 13.39 -14.65 -1.01
N VAL A 125 13.51 -13.79 0.00
CA VAL A 125 12.40 -13.08 0.66
C VAL A 125 12.80 -11.64 0.91
N PHE A 126 11.80 -10.75 0.92
CA PHE A 126 11.98 -9.38 1.40
C PHE A 126 11.80 -9.35 2.91
N LEU A 127 12.73 -8.72 3.62
CA LEU A 127 12.66 -8.49 5.04
C LEU A 127 12.45 -7.00 5.29
N MET A 128 11.59 -6.68 6.24
CA MET A 128 11.28 -5.31 6.64
C MET A 128 11.51 -5.13 8.13
N THR A 129 12.12 -4.01 8.53
CA THR A 129 12.36 -3.66 9.95
C THR A 129 11.13 -3.05 10.61
N ARG A 130 10.15 -2.63 9.82
CA ARG A 130 8.86 -2.10 10.24
C ARG A 130 7.74 -2.62 9.36
N GLN A 131 6.51 -2.51 9.82
CA GLN A 131 5.38 -2.79 8.94
C GLN A 131 5.29 -1.76 7.79
N PRO A 132 4.81 -2.17 6.60
CA PRO A 132 4.81 -1.30 5.43
C PRO A 132 3.87 -0.10 5.58
N LEU A 133 4.26 1.00 4.94
CA LEU A 133 3.44 2.18 4.72
C LEU A 133 3.03 2.23 3.25
N VAL A 134 1.73 2.21 3.00
CA VAL A 134 1.20 2.12 1.64
C VAL A 134 0.34 3.33 1.33
N ALA A 135 0.56 3.94 0.16
CA ALA A 135 -0.23 5.05 -0.36
C ALA A 135 -1.06 4.61 -1.57
N ILE A 136 -2.38 4.80 -1.52
CA ILE A 136 -3.28 4.53 -2.64
C ILE A 136 -3.98 5.82 -3.03
N ASP A 137 -3.51 6.43 -4.10
CA ASP A 137 -4.04 7.68 -4.63
C ASP A 137 -4.97 7.46 -5.83
N GLY A 138 -5.73 8.47 -6.16
CA GLY A 138 -6.57 8.47 -7.35
C GLY A 138 -7.83 9.32 -7.20
N PRO A 139 -8.57 9.56 -8.30
CA PRO A 139 -9.74 10.41 -8.30
C PRO A 139 -10.92 9.82 -7.51
N ALA A 140 -11.90 10.66 -7.19
CA ALA A 140 -13.14 10.22 -6.54
C ALA A 140 -13.88 9.19 -7.40
N GLY A 141 -14.47 8.16 -6.79
CA GLY A 141 -15.22 7.11 -7.51
C GLY A 141 -14.34 6.07 -8.22
N ALA A 142 -13.01 6.14 -8.14
CA ALA A 142 -12.10 5.14 -8.74
C ALA A 142 -12.16 3.75 -8.09
N GLY A 143 -12.78 3.63 -6.91
CA GLY A 143 -12.86 2.37 -6.16
C GLY A 143 -11.76 2.20 -5.10
N LYS A 144 -11.05 3.29 -4.78
CA LYS A 144 -9.96 3.28 -3.79
C LYS A 144 -10.37 2.62 -2.48
N SER A 145 -11.44 3.11 -1.83
CA SER A 145 -11.85 2.64 -0.51
C SER A 145 -12.13 1.14 -0.46
N THR A 146 -12.70 0.58 -1.53
CA THR A 146 -12.93 -0.86 -1.63
C THR A 146 -11.62 -1.64 -1.69
N VAL A 147 -10.72 -1.22 -2.59
CA VAL A 147 -9.42 -1.87 -2.78
C VAL A 147 -8.55 -1.70 -1.54
N THR A 148 -8.49 -0.48 -0.99
CA THR A 148 -7.63 -0.16 0.17
C THR A 148 -8.05 -0.92 1.42
N ARG A 149 -9.37 -1.05 1.69
CA ARG A 149 -9.87 -1.84 2.81
C ARG A 149 -9.54 -3.33 2.66
N ALA A 150 -9.85 -3.90 1.50
CA ALA A 150 -9.54 -5.31 1.24
C ALA A 150 -8.03 -5.58 1.33
N PHE A 151 -7.20 -4.64 0.88
CA PHE A 151 -5.74 -4.72 1.00
C PHE A 151 -5.31 -4.63 2.47
N ALA A 152 -5.83 -3.65 3.24
CA ALA A 152 -5.53 -3.48 4.65
C ALA A 152 -5.86 -4.75 5.46
N GLU A 153 -7.07 -5.28 5.28
CA GLU A 153 -7.51 -6.50 5.95
C GLU A 153 -6.62 -7.70 5.62
N ARG A 154 -6.32 -7.90 4.33
CA ARG A 154 -5.50 -9.02 3.86
C ARG A 154 -4.06 -8.96 4.36
N MET A 155 -3.52 -7.74 4.53
CA MET A 155 -2.14 -7.50 4.95
C MET A 155 -1.99 -7.24 6.45
N GLY A 156 -3.11 -7.18 7.20
CA GLY A 156 -3.09 -6.84 8.63
C GLY A 156 -2.65 -5.40 8.90
N LEU A 157 -2.95 -4.46 7.97
CA LEU A 157 -2.59 -3.06 8.08
C LEU A 157 -3.78 -2.21 8.58
N ILE A 158 -3.46 -1.07 9.17
CA ILE A 158 -4.47 -0.07 9.54
C ILE A 158 -4.94 0.65 8.27
N TYR A 159 -6.25 0.72 8.06
CA TYR A 159 -6.85 1.49 6.98
C TYR A 159 -7.04 2.95 7.40
N LEU A 160 -6.63 3.90 6.57
CA LEU A 160 -6.80 5.33 6.76
C LEU A 160 -7.52 5.97 5.56
N ASP A 161 -8.79 6.38 5.76
CA ASP A 161 -9.56 7.21 4.81
C ASP A 161 -9.25 8.69 5.06
N THR A 162 -8.27 9.26 4.33
CA THR A 162 -7.96 10.69 4.47
C THR A 162 -9.09 11.57 3.96
N GLY A 163 -9.86 11.11 2.99
CA GLY A 163 -11.08 11.80 2.54
C GLY A 163 -12.11 11.96 3.66
N ALA A 164 -12.24 10.97 4.56
CA ALA A 164 -13.09 11.12 5.75
C ALA A 164 -12.59 12.22 6.68
N MET A 165 -11.26 12.36 6.84
CA MET A 165 -10.67 13.43 7.66
C MET A 165 -11.05 14.81 7.13
N TYR A 166 -10.90 15.06 5.83
CA TYR A 166 -11.31 16.32 5.21
C TYR A 166 -12.81 16.58 5.32
N ARG A 167 -13.64 15.55 5.11
CA ARG A 167 -15.09 15.65 5.29
C ARG A 167 -15.48 15.94 6.75
N SER A 168 -14.75 15.41 7.70
CA SER A 168 -14.98 15.67 9.14
C SER A 168 -14.73 17.13 9.50
N VAL A 169 -13.65 17.73 8.97
CA VAL A 169 -13.41 19.17 9.15
C VAL A 169 -14.52 19.97 8.48
N THR A 170 -14.94 19.61 7.26
CA THR A 170 -16.02 20.28 6.56
C THR A 170 -17.34 20.21 7.34
N TRP A 171 -17.69 19.06 7.90
CA TRP A 171 -18.84 18.89 8.75
C TRP A 171 -18.76 19.76 10.00
N LEU A 172 -17.59 19.84 10.66
CA LEU A 172 -17.37 20.68 11.82
C LEU A 172 -17.57 22.17 11.49
N VAL A 173 -17.03 22.63 10.37
CA VAL A 173 -17.18 24.01 9.86
C VAL A 173 -18.67 24.33 9.67
N GLN A 174 -19.42 23.47 8.99
CA GLN A 174 -20.85 23.65 8.75
C GLN A 174 -21.66 23.63 10.07
N LYS A 175 -21.37 22.66 10.95
CA LYS A 175 -22.03 22.55 12.27
C LYS A 175 -21.80 23.78 13.14
N SER A 176 -20.62 24.41 13.02
CA SER A 176 -20.25 25.63 13.75
C SER A 176 -20.82 26.91 13.11
N GLY A 177 -21.52 26.81 11.98
CA GLY A 177 -22.06 27.95 11.26
C GLY A 177 -20.98 28.88 10.65
N VAL A 178 -19.77 28.37 10.46
CA VAL A 178 -18.66 29.11 9.86
C VAL A 178 -18.74 29.01 8.34
N ASP A 179 -18.45 30.12 7.64
CA ASP A 179 -18.37 30.14 6.19
C ASP A 179 -17.22 29.23 5.72
N PRO A 180 -17.48 28.24 4.86
CA PRO A 180 -16.44 27.35 4.32
C PRO A 180 -15.30 28.08 3.58
N THR A 181 -15.49 29.34 3.18
CA THR A 181 -14.49 30.15 2.48
C THR A 181 -13.59 30.95 3.44
N ASP A 182 -13.96 31.08 4.71
CA ASP A 182 -13.25 31.88 5.71
C ASP A 182 -12.18 31.04 6.45
N ALA A 183 -10.95 31.06 5.93
CA ALA A 183 -9.83 30.36 6.54
C ALA A 183 -9.51 30.83 7.98
N ALA A 184 -9.70 32.12 8.30
CA ALA A 184 -9.39 32.66 9.60
C ALA A 184 -10.39 32.21 10.68
N ALA A 185 -11.65 32.02 10.30
CA ALA A 185 -12.68 31.48 11.18
C ALA A 185 -12.57 29.94 11.33
N ILE A 186 -11.99 29.23 10.34
CA ILE A 186 -11.76 27.78 10.40
C ILE A 186 -10.58 27.42 11.32
N GLU A 187 -9.51 28.22 11.34
CA GLU A 187 -8.28 27.90 12.06
C GLU A 187 -8.49 27.60 13.56
N PRO A 188 -9.29 28.35 14.33
CA PRO A 188 -9.58 28.02 15.73
C PRO A 188 -10.28 26.66 15.91
N LEU A 189 -11.12 26.25 14.96
CA LEU A 189 -11.81 24.95 15.02
C LEU A 189 -10.81 23.80 14.90
N LEU A 190 -9.73 23.97 14.13
CA LEU A 190 -8.69 22.96 13.97
C LEU A 190 -7.85 22.77 15.22
N GLN A 191 -7.66 23.83 16.03
CA GLN A 191 -6.90 23.77 17.28
C GLN A 191 -7.63 22.95 18.36
N SER A 192 -8.96 22.93 18.34
CA SER A 192 -9.81 22.16 19.27
C SER A 192 -10.31 20.86 18.69
N LEU A 193 -9.86 20.47 17.50
CA LEU A 193 -10.34 19.28 16.81
C LEU A 193 -9.74 18.00 17.41
N ASP A 194 -10.59 17.18 18.05
CA ASP A 194 -10.32 15.75 18.33
C ASP A 194 -10.96 14.90 17.24
N LEU A 195 -10.15 14.45 16.27
CA LEU A 195 -10.57 13.61 15.18
C LEU A 195 -10.02 12.19 15.37
N GLN A 196 -10.91 11.23 15.60
CA GLN A 196 -10.56 9.83 15.78
C GLN A 196 -11.15 8.98 14.67
N LEU A 197 -10.31 8.10 14.11
CA LEU A 197 -10.69 7.11 13.11
C LEU A 197 -10.48 5.72 13.71
N ARG A 198 -11.56 4.96 13.91
CA ARG A 198 -11.51 3.63 14.51
C ARG A 198 -11.93 2.59 13.49
N SER A 199 -11.04 1.64 13.23
CA SER A 199 -11.36 0.49 12.37
C SER A 199 -12.32 -0.45 13.11
N LEU A 200 -13.44 -0.78 12.48
CA LEU A 200 -14.41 -1.74 13.01
C LEU A 200 -14.31 -3.04 12.21
N PRO A 201 -14.17 -4.20 12.85
CA PRO A 201 -14.14 -5.49 12.16
C PRO A 201 -15.40 -5.68 11.31
N GLY A 202 -15.20 -5.93 10.00
CA GLY A 202 -16.29 -6.22 9.05
C GLY A 202 -17.17 -5.04 8.63
N SER A 203 -17.06 -3.85 9.25
CA SER A 203 -18.00 -2.73 9.03
C SER A 203 -17.38 -1.42 8.55
N GLY A 204 -16.06 -1.38 8.35
CA GLY A 204 -15.39 -0.19 7.85
C GLY A 204 -14.75 0.67 8.94
N GLN A 205 -14.81 1.98 8.80
CA GLN A 205 -14.17 2.92 9.72
C GLN A 205 -15.20 3.82 10.36
N GLN A 206 -15.24 3.84 11.69
CA GLN A 206 -15.98 4.80 12.49
C GLN A 206 -15.19 6.11 12.58
N VAL A 207 -15.87 7.21 12.47
CA VAL A 207 -15.29 8.55 12.51
C VAL A 207 -15.91 9.35 13.64
N LEU A 208 -15.11 9.77 14.60
CA LEU A 208 -15.53 10.59 15.72
C LEU A 208 -14.90 11.98 15.60
N VAL A 209 -15.72 13.02 15.75
CA VAL A 209 -15.29 14.42 15.83
C VAL A 209 -15.73 14.96 17.20
N ASN A 210 -14.77 15.35 18.02
CA ASN A 210 -15.01 15.84 19.39
C ASN A 210 -15.93 14.90 20.19
N GLY A 211 -15.74 13.58 20.02
CA GLY A 211 -16.51 12.54 20.70
C GLY A 211 -17.85 12.17 20.04
N GLU A 212 -18.33 12.90 19.05
CA GLU A 212 -19.55 12.62 18.29
C GLU A 212 -19.28 11.72 17.09
N ASP A 213 -20.09 10.66 16.91
CA ASP A 213 -20.02 9.80 15.74
C ASP A 213 -20.63 10.50 14.52
N VAL A 214 -19.77 10.81 13.56
CA VAL A 214 -20.13 11.51 12.33
C VAL A 214 -20.01 10.64 11.08
N SER A 215 -19.84 9.33 11.24
CA SER A 215 -19.52 8.39 10.16
C SER A 215 -20.45 8.47 8.96
N GLU A 216 -21.76 8.68 9.21
CA GLU A 216 -22.75 8.87 8.13
C GLU A 216 -22.91 10.33 7.74
N ALA A 217 -22.90 11.25 8.73
CA ALA A 217 -23.10 12.67 8.47
C ALA A 217 -22.05 13.27 7.49
N ILE A 218 -20.80 12.85 7.61
CA ILE A 218 -19.71 13.31 6.71
C ILE A 218 -19.86 12.86 5.25
N ARG A 219 -20.84 12.02 4.96
CA ARG A 219 -21.08 11.47 3.60
C ARG A 219 -22.28 12.12 2.92
N SER A 220 -22.95 13.06 3.60
CA SER A 220 -24.07 13.79 3.03
C SER A 220 -23.67 14.58 1.78
N PRO A 221 -24.61 14.87 0.87
CA PRO A 221 -24.35 15.72 -0.30
C PRO A 221 -23.86 17.12 0.07
N GLU A 222 -24.35 17.69 1.16
CA GLU A 222 -23.98 19.02 1.68
C GLU A 222 -22.52 19.08 2.06
N VAL A 223 -22.06 18.14 2.89
CA VAL A 223 -20.64 18.03 3.26
C VAL A 223 -19.78 17.76 2.03
N THR A 224 -20.21 16.81 1.20
CA THR A 224 -19.46 16.43 -0.01
C THR A 224 -19.32 17.58 -1.00
N GLY A 225 -20.34 18.46 -1.10
CA GLY A 225 -20.31 19.64 -1.96
C GLY A 225 -19.29 20.71 -1.51
N SER A 226 -19.12 20.87 -0.20
CA SER A 226 -18.24 21.90 0.37
C SER A 226 -16.80 21.42 0.63
N VAL A 227 -16.54 20.12 0.58
CA VAL A 227 -15.24 19.57 1.00
C VAL A 227 -14.06 20.11 0.19
N SER A 228 -14.24 20.41 -1.09
CA SER A 228 -13.16 20.92 -1.93
C SER A 228 -12.73 22.33 -1.52
N VAL A 229 -13.69 23.17 -1.13
CA VAL A 229 -13.44 24.54 -0.64
C VAL A 229 -12.66 24.49 0.67
N VAL A 230 -13.14 23.73 1.65
CA VAL A 230 -12.48 23.58 2.96
C VAL A 230 -11.10 22.93 2.82
N ALA A 231 -10.95 21.91 1.98
CA ALA A 231 -9.69 21.24 1.73
C ALA A 231 -8.65 22.11 0.99
N ALA A 232 -9.06 23.18 0.33
CA ALA A 232 -8.15 24.12 -0.31
C ALA A 232 -7.41 25.01 0.69
N HIS A 233 -7.94 25.20 1.90
CA HIS A 233 -7.29 26.05 2.92
C HIS A 233 -5.99 25.45 3.43
N ARG A 234 -4.96 26.29 3.44
CA ARG A 234 -3.62 25.88 3.87
C ARG A 234 -3.59 25.38 5.33
N CYS A 235 -4.32 26.04 6.24
CA CYS A 235 -4.42 25.65 7.65
C CYS A 235 -5.00 24.24 7.81
N VAL A 236 -6.07 23.90 7.06
CA VAL A 236 -6.69 22.57 7.05
C VAL A 236 -5.72 21.52 6.54
N ARG A 237 -5.07 21.78 5.39
CA ARG A 237 -4.08 20.85 4.83
C ARG A 237 -2.92 20.60 5.78
N GLN A 238 -2.38 21.65 6.40
CA GLN A 238 -1.26 21.52 7.34
C GLN A 238 -1.66 20.70 8.57
N ALA A 239 -2.80 20.99 9.19
CA ALA A 239 -3.29 20.27 10.37
C ALA A 239 -3.52 18.79 10.06
N LEU A 240 -4.24 18.46 8.98
CA LEU A 240 -4.55 17.09 8.64
C LEU A 240 -3.32 16.31 8.14
N THR A 241 -2.43 16.93 7.37
CA THR A 241 -1.17 16.28 6.95
C THR A 241 -0.29 15.94 8.16
N ALA A 242 -0.18 16.83 9.14
CA ALA A 242 0.56 16.56 10.37
C ALA A 242 -0.01 15.36 11.14
N GLN A 243 -1.34 15.29 11.27
CA GLN A 243 -2.02 14.17 11.91
C GLN A 243 -1.83 12.85 11.12
N GLN A 244 -1.96 12.89 9.80
CA GLN A 244 -1.73 11.72 8.93
C GLN A 244 -0.29 11.21 9.06
N LYS A 245 0.70 12.10 9.04
CA LYS A 245 2.12 11.75 9.24
C LYS A 245 2.38 11.12 10.61
N ALA A 246 1.76 11.64 11.65
CA ALA A 246 1.86 11.06 12.99
C ALA A 246 1.28 9.64 13.05
N MET A 247 0.15 9.39 12.37
CA MET A 247 -0.47 8.06 12.28
C MET A 247 0.43 7.06 11.53
N GLY A 248 1.10 7.49 10.46
CA GLY A 248 1.97 6.65 9.64
C GLY A 248 3.40 6.49 10.17
N ALA A 249 3.79 7.20 11.23
CA ALA A 249 5.19 7.26 11.70
C ALA A 249 5.78 5.89 12.07
N LYS A 250 4.95 4.94 12.51
CA LYS A 250 5.38 3.57 12.87
C LYS A 250 5.23 2.56 11.73
N GLY A 251 4.73 2.97 10.55
CA GLY A 251 4.30 2.05 9.52
C GLY A 251 3.02 1.30 9.90
N GLY A 252 2.75 0.19 9.23
CA GLY A 252 1.56 -0.62 9.48
C GLY A 252 0.26 0.00 8.99
N LEU A 253 0.36 0.91 8.02
CA LEU A 253 -0.74 1.75 7.56
C LEU A 253 -0.88 1.68 6.04
N VAL A 254 -2.12 1.60 5.56
CA VAL A 254 -2.47 1.91 4.18
C VAL A 254 -3.40 3.11 4.17
N ALA A 255 -2.95 4.20 3.55
CA ALA A 255 -3.72 5.43 3.42
C ALA A 255 -4.25 5.60 2.01
N GLU A 256 -5.51 6.01 1.88
CA GLU A 256 -6.08 6.41 0.62
C GLU A 256 -6.31 7.92 0.55
N GLY A 257 -6.11 8.48 -0.64
CA GLY A 257 -6.33 9.92 -0.86
C GLY A 257 -6.16 10.34 -2.32
N ARG A 258 -5.54 11.51 -2.51
CA ARG A 258 -5.26 12.09 -3.83
C ARG A 258 -3.78 12.41 -4.04
N ASP A 259 -3.08 12.71 -2.95
CA ASP A 259 -1.68 13.16 -2.92
C ASP A 259 -0.91 12.50 -1.77
N ILE A 260 -1.36 11.33 -1.32
CA ILE A 260 -0.77 10.61 -0.20
C ILE A 260 0.68 10.21 -0.51
N GLY A 261 0.91 9.60 -1.66
CA GLY A 261 2.23 9.14 -2.09
C GLY A 261 3.17 10.24 -2.59
N THR A 262 2.71 11.50 -2.66
CA THR A 262 3.52 12.63 -3.11
C THR A 262 3.73 13.70 -2.03
N ALA A 263 2.70 14.02 -1.25
CA ALA A 263 2.75 15.11 -0.27
C ALA A 263 2.77 14.60 1.19
N VAL A 264 2.00 13.56 1.51
CA VAL A 264 1.87 13.07 2.88
C VAL A 264 2.98 12.06 3.20
N PHE A 265 3.10 11.02 2.40
CA PHE A 265 4.06 9.93 2.54
C PHE A 265 4.90 9.75 1.27
N PRO A 266 5.79 10.71 0.95
CA PRO A 266 6.64 10.62 -0.24
C PRO A 266 7.57 9.40 -0.21
N ASP A 267 7.86 8.87 0.98
CA ASP A 267 8.71 7.69 1.20
C ASP A 267 7.90 6.41 1.49
N ALA A 268 6.61 6.37 1.08
CA ALA A 268 5.79 5.16 1.21
C ALA A 268 6.42 3.98 0.46
N ASP A 269 6.40 2.81 1.09
CA ASP A 269 7.02 1.57 0.55
C ASP A 269 6.32 1.09 -0.72
N LEU A 270 5.01 1.35 -0.83
CA LEU A 270 4.23 1.09 -2.03
C LEU A 270 3.34 2.30 -2.33
N LYS A 271 3.38 2.75 -3.58
CA LYS A 271 2.51 3.81 -4.08
C LYS A 271 1.72 3.29 -5.27
N VAL A 272 0.41 3.40 -5.16
CA VAL A 272 -0.53 2.97 -6.20
C VAL A 272 -1.38 4.16 -6.62
N PHE A 273 -1.49 4.41 -7.91
CA PHE A 273 -2.45 5.36 -8.45
C PHE A 273 -3.57 4.60 -9.14
N LEU A 274 -4.77 4.58 -8.51
CA LEU A 274 -5.93 3.86 -8.98
C LEU A 274 -6.83 4.78 -9.80
N THR A 275 -7.13 4.42 -11.03
CA THR A 275 -8.00 5.20 -11.91
C THR A 275 -9.20 4.39 -12.41
N ALA A 276 -10.23 5.11 -12.87
CA ALA A 276 -11.34 4.58 -13.63
C ALA A 276 -11.84 5.69 -14.57
N THR A 277 -12.48 5.32 -15.68
CA THR A 277 -13.05 6.29 -16.61
C THR A 277 -14.12 7.14 -15.93
N VAL A 278 -14.31 8.38 -16.42
CA VAL A 278 -15.34 9.30 -15.88
C VAL A 278 -16.72 8.63 -15.88
N GLY A 279 -17.09 7.95 -16.97
CA GLY A 279 -18.37 7.25 -17.08
C GLY A 279 -18.55 6.12 -16.06
N GLU A 280 -17.50 5.34 -15.77
CA GLU A 280 -17.56 4.30 -14.72
C GLU A 280 -17.66 4.91 -13.32
N ARG A 281 -16.97 6.01 -13.07
CA ARG A 281 -17.03 6.73 -11.79
C ARG A 281 -18.42 7.36 -11.58
N ALA A 282 -19.02 7.91 -12.63
CA ALA A 282 -20.40 8.43 -12.61
C ALA A 282 -21.40 7.31 -12.30
N ARG A 283 -21.27 6.15 -12.95
CA ARG A 283 -22.11 4.99 -12.68
C ARG A 283 -22.02 4.54 -11.22
N ARG A 284 -20.82 4.45 -10.67
CA ARG A 284 -20.59 4.08 -9.26
C ARG A 284 -21.17 5.13 -8.30
N ARG A 285 -21.04 6.42 -8.64
CA ARG A 285 -21.60 7.50 -7.85
C ARG A 285 -23.13 7.47 -7.83
N ALA A 286 -23.75 7.20 -8.96
CA ALA A 286 -25.20 7.04 -9.06
C ALA A 286 -25.70 5.91 -8.13
N LEU A 287 -25.06 4.74 -8.19
CA LEU A 287 -25.39 3.61 -7.33
C LEU A 287 -25.20 3.91 -5.82
N ASP A 288 -24.13 4.61 -5.45
CA ASP A 288 -23.89 5.00 -4.05
C ASP A 288 -24.98 5.97 -3.54
N LEU A 289 -25.41 6.93 -4.36
CA LEU A 289 -26.51 7.84 -4.02
C LEU A 289 -27.83 7.10 -3.86
N GLU A 290 -28.15 6.21 -4.80
CA GLU A 290 -29.36 5.39 -4.77
C GLU A 290 -29.43 4.51 -3.53
N GLN A 291 -28.34 3.79 -3.21
CA GLN A 291 -28.25 2.93 -2.03
C GLN A 291 -28.40 3.70 -0.71
N ARG A 292 -28.06 4.99 -0.70
CA ARG A 292 -28.18 5.87 0.48
C ARG A 292 -29.51 6.63 0.52
N GLY A 293 -30.38 6.42 -0.47
CA GLY A 293 -31.68 7.11 -0.55
C GLY A 293 -31.58 8.59 -0.93
N PHE A 294 -30.47 9.02 -1.55
CA PHE A 294 -30.35 10.38 -2.07
C PHE A 294 -30.84 10.47 -3.53
N PRO A 295 -31.33 11.65 -3.96
CA PRO A 295 -31.66 11.88 -5.36
C PRO A 295 -30.44 11.63 -6.28
N VAL A 296 -30.66 10.92 -7.37
CA VAL A 296 -29.63 10.61 -8.36
C VAL A 296 -29.75 11.61 -9.52
N PRO A 297 -28.76 12.50 -9.72
CA PRO A 297 -28.72 13.39 -10.88
C PRO A 297 -28.60 12.63 -12.20
N GLU A 298 -28.91 13.30 -13.31
CA GLU A 298 -28.69 12.76 -14.65
C GLU A 298 -27.21 12.36 -14.84
N ARG A 299 -27.00 11.29 -15.61
CA ARG A 299 -25.65 10.73 -15.81
C ARG A 299 -24.66 11.76 -16.39
N SER A 300 -25.11 12.56 -17.35
CA SER A 300 -24.33 13.64 -17.96
C SER A 300 -23.88 14.69 -16.95
N GLU A 301 -24.78 15.03 -16.02
CA GLU A 301 -24.48 15.96 -14.94
C GLU A 301 -23.43 15.38 -13.97
N LEU A 302 -23.57 14.10 -13.59
CA LEU A 302 -22.58 13.42 -12.75
C LEU A 302 -21.21 13.35 -13.44
N GLU A 303 -21.18 13.07 -14.74
CA GLU A 303 -19.93 13.04 -15.52
C GLU A 303 -19.27 14.42 -15.55
N SER A 304 -20.06 15.51 -15.75
CA SER A 304 -19.57 16.89 -15.72
C SER A 304 -19.00 17.27 -14.36
N GLN A 305 -19.75 17.02 -13.27
CA GLN A 305 -19.30 17.27 -11.89
C GLN A 305 -18.02 16.51 -11.52
N ILE A 306 -17.86 15.29 -12.03
CA ILE A 306 -16.67 14.47 -11.82
C ILE A 306 -15.48 15.05 -12.60
N ALA A 307 -15.68 15.44 -13.85
CA ALA A 307 -14.64 16.03 -14.69
C ALA A 307 -14.13 17.37 -14.11
N GLU A 308 -15.03 18.23 -13.64
CA GLU A 308 -14.68 19.51 -12.98
C GLU A 308 -13.83 19.32 -11.71
N ARG A 309 -14.06 18.23 -10.97
CA ARG A 309 -13.29 17.91 -9.73
C ARG A 309 -11.91 17.33 -10.01
N ASP A 310 -11.66 16.89 -11.22
CA ASP A 310 -10.37 16.32 -11.61
C ASP A 310 -9.40 17.39 -12.15
N HIS A 311 -9.91 18.57 -12.52
CA HIS A 311 -9.16 19.75 -12.90
C HIS A 311 -8.83 20.64 -11.70
#